data_659400f787c484305876197e9afb4fbd
#
_entry.id   659400f787c484305876197e9afb4fbd
#
_cell.length_a   1.000
_cell.length_b   1.000
_cell.length_c   1.000
_cell.angle_alpha   90.00
_cell.angle_beta   90.00
_cell.angle_gamma   90.00
#
_symmetry.space_group_name_H-M   'P 1'
#
loop_
_entity.id
_entity.type
_entity.pdbx_description
1 polymer ?
#
loop_
_entity_poly.entity_id
_entity_poly.type
_entity_poly.pdbx_seq_one_letter_code
_entity_poly.pdbx_strand_id
1 'polypeptide(L)'
;MKFAFTDEQRMLWDTSQAFLADTSSSRAVRMACASDRGFDDALWRRVCDDMYWQGILVPEENDGLGLGWVEMVIVLEAAGERLLTSPLFAVAQSAAALTQCPKTACRDALFGSILAGDIVALALSNPSSDWHCVDARVDTSEGVTHLSGEAGFVSCGYAAEHVLVAAHNADDTLSLWSINPSQEGVRIERTPTMDQTRPMAHLYMD
;
A
#
# COMPACT_ATOMS: atom_id res chain seq x y z
N MET A 1 9.37 -10.48 30.00
CA MET A 1 9.24 -9.90 28.64
C MET A 1 10.02 -8.59 28.68
N LYS A 2 11.04 -8.39 27.84
CA LYS A 2 11.76 -7.10 27.77
C LYS A 2 11.04 -6.24 26.73
N PHE A 3 10.44 -5.14 27.15
CA PHE A 3 9.84 -4.12 26.27
C PHE A 3 10.95 -3.14 25.83
N ALA A 4 11.92 -3.63 25.07
CA ALA A 4 13.00 -2.82 24.52
C ALA A 4 13.35 -3.36 23.14
N PHE A 5 13.69 -2.47 22.24
CA PHE A 5 14.19 -2.85 20.92
C PHE A 5 15.43 -3.72 21.03
N THR A 6 15.57 -4.69 20.13
CA THR A 6 16.81 -5.40 19.90
C THR A 6 17.87 -4.45 19.32
N ASP A 7 19.12 -4.90 19.25
CA ASP A 7 20.18 -4.08 18.67
C ASP A 7 19.94 -3.86 17.16
N GLU A 8 19.39 -4.87 16.45
CA GLU A 8 18.99 -4.77 15.04
C GLU A 8 17.83 -3.76 14.84
N GLN A 9 16.83 -3.79 15.72
CA GLN A 9 15.71 -2.85 15.68
C GLN A 9 16.16 -1.41 15.96
N ARG A 10 17.13 -1.21 16.86
CA ARG A 10 17.75 0.11 17.08
C ARG A 10 18.53 0.58 15.86
N MET A 11 19.28 -0.32 15.24
CA MET A 11 20.03 -0.01 14.01
C MET A 11 19.09 0.38 12.87
N LEU A 12 17.96 -0.32 12.74
CA LEU A 12 16.90 0.03 11.77
C LEU A 12 16.33 1.43 12.06
N TRP A 13 16.03 1.75 13.32
CA TRP A 13 15.57 3.07 13.74
C TRP A 13 16.59 4.16 13.40
N ASP A 14 17.84 4.00 13.84
CA ASP A 14 18.90 4.99 13.64
C ASP A 14 19.16 5.25 12.15
N THR A 15 19.20 4.18 11.36
CA THR A 15 19.38 4.26 9.89
C THR A 15 18.20 4.98 9.23
N SER A 16 16.97 4.67 9.65
CA SER A 16 15.75 5.31 9.14
C SER A 16 15.74 6.80 9.48
N GLN A 17 16.07 7.16 10.71
CA GLN A 17 16.17 8.57 11.13
C GLN A 17 17.22 9.34 10.34
N ALA A 18 18.40 8.76 10.11
CA ALA A 18 19.47 9.38 9.34
C ALA A 18 19.05 9.60 7.87
N PHE A 19 18.49 8.59 7.22
CA PHE A 19 18.00 8.69 5.84
C PHE A 19 16.91 9.75 5.69
N LEU A 20 15.95 9.80 6.59
CA LEU A 20 14.83 10.73 6.54
C LEU A 20 15.23 12.16 6.92
N ALA A 21 16.23 12.34 7.80
CA ALA A 21 16.78 13.65 8.11
C ALA A 21 17.41 14.32 6.87
N ASP A 22 18.04 13.52 6.01
CA ASP A 22 18.65 13.97 4.77
C ASP A 22 17.62 14.22 3.65
N THR A 23 16.56 13.39 3.57
CA THR A 23 15.67 13.33 2.40
C THR A 23 14.32 13.99 2.59
N SER A 24 13.77 14.02 3.83
CA SER A 24 12.40 14.48 4.10
C SER A 24 12.41 15.82 4.87
N SER A 25 12.94 16.87 4.25
CA SER A 25 12.82 18.23 4.80
C SER A 25 11.41 18.78 4.59
N SER A 26 10.99 19.79 5.41
CA SER A 26 9.69 20.45 5.22
C SER A 26 9.50 21.03 3.82
N ARG A 27 10.56 21.40 3.12
CA ARG A 27 10.50 21.87 1.74
C ARG A 27 10.23 20.70 0.79
N ALA A 28 10.94 19.58 0.95
CA ALA A 28 10.75 18.36 0.14
C ALA A 28 9.33 17.83 0.29
N VAL A 29 8.80 17.77 1.51
CA VAL A 29 7.42 17.36 1.80
C VAL A 29 6.40 18.22 1.05
N ARG A 30 6.53 19.57 1.13
CA ARG A 30 5.62 20.49 0.42
C ARG A 30 5.69 20.34 -1.09
N MET A 31 6.88 20.11 -1.65
CA MET A 31 7.05 19.89 -3.09
C MET A 31 6.41 18.56 -3.51
N ALA A 32 6.61 17.51 -2.73
CA ALA A 32 5.99 16.22 -2.96
C ALA A 32 4.45 16.28 -2.93
N CYS A 33 3.86 16.93 -1.90
CA CYS A 33 2.41 17.13 -1.82
C CYS A 33 1.83 17.90 -3.02
N ALA A 34 2.59 18.85 -3.58
CA ALA A 34 2.16 19.65 -4.73
C ALA A 34 2.37 18.97 -6.08
N SER A 35 3.02 17.80 -6.12
CA SER A 35 3.21 17.04 -7.36
C SER A 35 1.93 16.33 -7.79
N ASP A 36 1.84 15.99 -9.07
CA ASP A 36 0.68 15.27 -9.63
C ASP A 36 0.48 13.90 -8.97
N ARG A 37 1.58 13.22 -8.64
CA ARG A 37 1.53 11.91 -7.94
C ARG A 37 1.40 12.04 -6.42
N GLY A 38 1.50 13.25 -5.85
CA GLY A 38 1.43 13.49 -4.41
C GLY A 38 2.62 12.94 -3.61
N PHE A 39 3.69 12.52 -4.27
CA PHE A 39 4.97 12.10 -3.69
C PHE A 39 6.11 12.30 -4.68
N ASP A 40 7.35 12.14 -4.24
CA ASP A 40 8.56 12.25 -5.07
C ASP A 40 8.99 10.85 -5.54
N ASP A 41 8.91 10.60 -6.86
CA ASP A 41 9.28 9.31 -7.47
C ASP A 41 10.76 8.97 -7.26
N ALA A 42 11.65 9.96 -7.28
CA ALA A 42 13.08 9.72 -7.05
C ALA A 42 13.34 9.32 -5.59
N LEU A 43 12.64 9.93 -4.65
CA LEU A 43 12.70 9.53 -3.24
C LEU A 43 12.10 8.14 -3.04
N TRP A 44 10.98 7.83 -3.68
CA TRP A 44 10.38 6.49 -3.61
C TRP A 44 11.36 5.41 -4.10
N ARG A 45 12.03 5.65 -5.23
CA ARG A 45 13.07 4.73 -5.70
C ARG A 45 14.20 4.55 -4.71
N ARG A 46 14.67 5.64 -4.08
CA ARG A 46 15.69 5.53 -3.01
C ARG A 46 15.19 4.75 -1.80
N VAL A 47 13.92 4.89 -1.42
CA VAL A 47 13.31 4.07 -0.36
C VAL A 47 13.34 2.59 -0.72
N CYS A 48 13.11 2.26 -2.00
CA CYS A 48 13.14 0.88 -2.48
C CYS A 48 14.56 0.34 -2.64
N ASP A 49 15.45 1.09 -3.28
CA ASP A 49 16.77 0.60 -3.70
C ASP A 49 17.80 0.67 -2.56
N ASP A 50 17.83 1.79 -1.78
CA ASP A 50 18.81 2.00 -0.73
C ASP A 50 18.37 1.41 0.62
N MET A 51 17.05 1.46 0.93
CA MET A 51 16.51 1.08 2.24
C MET A 51 15.74 -0.23 2.23
N TYR A 52 15.23 -0.66 1.09
CA TYR A 52 14.46 -1.89 0.89
C TYR A 52 13.24 -2.02 1.83
N TRP A 53 12.62 -0.88 2.21
CA TRP A 53 11.50 -0.87 3.17
C TRP A 53 10.23 -1.52 2.64
N GLN A 54 10.01 -1.51 1.32
CA GLN A 54 8.89 -2.21 0.69
C GLN A 54 8.93 -3.73 0.90
N GLY A 55 10.14 -4.28 1.10
CA GLY A 55 10.36 -5.72 1.31
C GLY A 55 10.20 -6.20 2.75
N ILE A 56 10.01 -5.31 3.74
CA ILE A 56 9.98 -5.66 5.17
C ILE A 56 8.96 -6.76 5.47
N LEU A 57 7.72 -6.61 4.98
CA LEU A 57 6.63 -7.56 5.24
C LEU A 57 6.50 -8.66 4.16
N VAL A 58 7.28 -8.60 3.08
CA VAL A 58 7.28 -9.63 2.05
C VAL A 58 8.02 -10.86 2.58
N PRO A 59 7.45 -12.08 2.45
CA PRO A 59 8.08 -13.30 2.93
C PRO A 59 9.44 -13.57 2.27
N GLU A 60 10.37 -14.20 3.00
CA GLU A 60 11.68 -14.63 2.46
C GLU A 60 11.54 -15.58 1.26
N GLU A 61 10.52 -16.45 1.26
CA GLU A 61 10.21 -17.34 0.13
C GLU A 61 9.85 -16.61 -1.17
N ASN A 62 9.51 -15.31 -1.07
CA ASN A 62 9.21 -14.41 -2.18
C ASN A 62 10.29 -13.32 -2.32
N ASP A 63 11.53 -13.58 -1.89
CA ASP A 63 12.69 -12.69 -1.95
C ASP A 63 12.56 -11.41 -1.10
N GLY A 64 11.62 -11.38 -0.14
CA GLY A 64 11.46 -10.29 0.83
C GLY A 64 12.34 -10.46 2.06
N LEU A 65 12.19 -9.57 3.05
CA LEU A 65 12.94 -9.63 4.31
C LEU A 65 12.29 -10.56 5.35
N GLY A 66 11.01 -10.93 5.19
CA GLY A 66 10.31 -11.82 6.11
C GLY A 66 10.22 -11.27 7.54
N LEU A 67 10.37 -9.95 7.73
CA LEU A 67 10.30 -9.29 9.03
C LEU A 67 8.84 -9.05 9.43
N GLY A 68 8.65 -8.55 10.66
CA GLY A 68 7.32 -8.38 11.23
C GLY A 68 6.84 -6.93 11.25
N TRP A 69 5.64 -6.78 11.85
CA TRP A 69 5.06 -5.47 12.07
C TRP A 69 5.87 -4.58 13.02
N VAL A 70 6.70 -5.15 13.90
CA VAL A 70 7.55 -4.35 14.80
C VAL A 70 8.55 -3.54 13.99
N GLU A 71 9.23 -4.16 13.04
CA GLU A 71 10.20 -3.52 12.15
C GLU A 71 9.52 -2.53 11.22
N MET A 72 8.36 -2.88 10.66
CA MET A 72 7.58 -1.95 9.83
C MET A 72 7.12 -0.73 10.61
N VAL A 73 6.64 -0.90 11.86
CA VAL A 73 6.20 0.22 12.70
C VAL A 73 7.38 1.13 13.07
N ILE A 74 8.57 0.58 13.32
CA ILE A 74 9.78 1.38 13.55
C ILE A 74 10.04 2.32 12.36
N VAL A 75 9.98 1.81 11.15
CA VAL A 75 10.17 2.62 9.93
C VAL A 75 9.03 3.63 9.75
N LEU A 76 7.77 3.21 9.96
CA LEU A 76 6.61 4.09 9.80
C LEU A 76 6.58 5.21 10.86
N GLU A 77 7.06 4.95 12.08
CA GLU A 77 7.20 5.97 13.12
C GLU A 77 8.24 7.02 12.70
N ALA A 78 9.42 6.59 12.26
CA ALA A 78 10.44 7.50 11.72
C ALA A 78 9.92 8.30 10.52
N ALA A 79 9.18 7.64 9.61
CA ALA A 79 8.54 8.28 8.46
C ALA A 79 7.50 9.32 8.89
N GLY A 80 6.70 9.02 9.93
CA GLY A 80 5.70 9.93 10.48
C GLY A 80 6.31 11.17 11.12
N GLU A 81 7.40 11.05 11.86
CA GLU A 81 8.12 12.20 12.45
C GLU A 81 8.59 13.21 11.39
N ARG A 82 8.89 12.75 10.20
CA ARG A 82 9.38 13.56 9.08
C ARG A 82 8.31 13.85 8.02
N LEU A 83 7.06 13.40 8.25
CA LEU A 83 5.96 13.52 7.30
C LEU A 83 6.33 12.98 5.91
N LEU A 84 7.03 11.85 5.86
CA LEU A 84 7.43 11.24 4.59
C LEU A 84 6.21 11.01 3.71
N THR A 85 6.16 11.71 2.59
CA THR A 85 5.11 11.57 1.59
C THR A 85 5.57 10.53 0.57
N SER A 86 5.12 9.28 0.76
CA SER A 86 5.52 8.14 -0.08
C SER A 86 4.45 7.06 -0.11
N PRO A 87 4.49 6.13 -1.08
CA PRO A 87 3.60 4.97 -1.14
C PRO A 87 3.84 3.91 -0.06
N LEU A 88 4.88 4.04 0.77
CA LEU A 88 5.33 2.99 1.70
C LEU A 88 4.18 2.39 2.54
N PHE A 89 3.30 3.25 3.08
CA PHE A 89 2.18 2.77 3.90
C PHE A 89 1.16 1.95 3.09
N ALA A 90 0.84 2.39 1.86
CA ALA A 90 -0.07 1.66 0.97
C ALA A 90 0.50 0.28 0.60
N VAL A 91 1.79 0.24 0.24
CA VAL A 91 2.51 -1.00 -0.09
C VAL A 91 2.60 -1.93 1.11
N ALA A 92 2.88 -1.41 2.32
CA ALA A 92 2.91 -2.21 3.55
C ALA A 92 1.55 -2.84 3.86
N GLN A 93 0.44 -2.10 3.68
CA GLN A 93 -0.91 -2.64 3.85
C GLN A 93 -1.20 -3.77 2.85
N SER A 94 -0.81 -3.60 1.59
CA SER A 94 -1.00 -4.59 0.54
C SER A 94 -0.15 -5.84 0.79
N ALA A 95 1.13 -5.67 1.15
CA ALA A 95 1.99 -6.79 1.51
C ALA A 95 1.41 -7.60 2.67
N ALA A 96 0.93 -6.92 3.72
CA ALA A 96 0.29 -7.57 4.85
C ALA A 96 -0.98 -8.34 4.46
N ALA A 97 -1.84 -7.77 3.61
CA ALA A 97 -3.03 -8.45 3.13
C ALA A 97 -2.67 -9.71 2.31
N LEU A 98 -1.69 -9.61 1.43
CA LEU A 98 -1.20 -10.72 0.63
C LEU A 98 -0.62 -11.86 1.47
N THR A 99 0.01 -11.57 2.63
CA THR A 99 0.51 -12.64 3.53
C THR A 99 -0.62 -13.49 4.11
N GLN A 100 -1.84 -12.97 4.18
CA GLN A 100 -3.02 -13.71 4.68
C GLN A 100 -3.72 -14.50 3.57
N CYS A 101 -3.35 -14.32 2.30
CA CYS A 101 -3.94 -15.00 1.16
C CYS A 101 -3.28 -16.37 0.93
N PRO A 102 -4.02 -17.34 0.36
CA PRO A 102 -3.43 -18.59 -0.10
C PRO A 102 -2.28 -18.37 -1.08
N LYS A 103 -1.32 -19.29 -1.09
CA LYS A 103 -0.19 -19.27 -2.04
C LYS A 103 -0.69 -19.52 -3.45
N THR A 104 -0.58 -18.51 -4.30
CA THR A 104 -0.96 -18.56 -5.72
C THR A 104 0.08 -17.83 -6.55
N ALA A 105 0.19 -18.16 -7.82
CA ALA A 105 1.07 -17.46 -8.75
C ALA A 105 0.76 -15.95 -8.84
N CYS A 106 -0.51 -15.56 -8.73
CA CYS A 106 -0.93 -14.15 -8.71
C CYS A 106 -0.39 -13.43 -7.47
N ARG A 107 -0.54 -14.05 -6.27
CA ARG A 107 0.00 -13.50 -5.03
C ARG A 107 1.51 -13.30 -5.11
N ASP A 108 2.22 -14.33 -5.60
CA ASP A 108 3.69 -14.30 -5.69
C ASP A 108 4.17 -13.26 -6.72
N ALA A 109 3.45 -13.10 -7.84
CA ALA A 109 3.71 -12.03 -8.80
C ALA A 109 3.53 -10.63 -8.19
N LEU A 110 2.50 -10.41 -7.35
CA LEU A 110 2.27 -9.15 -6.67
C LEU A 110 3.35 -8.83 -5.64
N PHE A 111 3.89 -9.82 -4.93
CA PHE A 111 5.08 -9.61 -4.10
C PHE A 111 6.29 -9.19 -4.95
N GLY A 112 6.48 -9.81 -6.12
CA GLY A 112 7.51 -9.40 -7.07
C GLY A 112 7.36 -7.95 -7.52
N SER A 113 6.13 -7.51 -7.84
CA SER A 113 5.82 -6.11 -8.17
C SER A 113 6.16 -5.17 -7.01
N ILE A 114 5.77 -5.51 -5.77
CA ILE A 114 6.13 -4.72 -4.58
C ILE A 114 7.65 -4.57 -4.45
N LEU A 115 8.40 -5.66 -4.60
CA LEU A 115 9.86 -5.64 -4.51
C LEU A 115 10.53 -4.85 -5.63
N ALA A 116 9.92 -4.82 -6.82
CA ALA A 116 10.35 -3.99 -7.93
C ALA A 116 10.08 -2.48 -7.74
N GLY A 117 9.34 -2.12 -6.68
CA GLY A 117 8.97 -0.75 -6.35
C GLY A 117 7.65 -0.28 -6.96
N ASP A 118 6.87 -1.19 -7.56
CA ASP A 118 5.52 -0.90 -8.01
C ASP A 118 4.60 -0.60 -6.81
N ILE A 119 3.66 0.30 -6.99
CA ILE A 119 2.68 0.63 -5.97
C ILE A 119 1.51 -0.33 -6.09
N VAL A 120 1.40 -1.20 -5.10
CA VAL A 120 0.23 -2.05 -4.91
C VAL A 120 -0.62 -1.42 -3.82
N ALA A 121 -1.80 -0.91 -4.16
CA ALA A 121 -2.72 -0.28 -3.22
C ALA A 121 -3.79 -1.26 -2.74
N LEU A 122 -4.33 -1.02 -1.54
CA LEU A 122 -5.36 -1.86 -0.94
C LEU A 122 -6.68 -1.08 -0.78
N ALA A 123 -7.75 -1.58 -1.38
CA ALA A 123 -9.10 -1.04 -1.35
C ALA A 123 -9.99 -1.94 -0.48
N LEU A 124 -10.30 -1.48 0.73
CA LEU A 124 -11.08 -2.23 1.74
C LEU A 124 -12.35 -1.53 2.16
N SER A 125 -12.33 -0.20 2.28
CA SER A 125 -13.41 0.54 2.91
C SER A 125 -14.40 1.07 1.89
N ASN A 126 -15.65 1.17 2.29
CA ASN A 126 -16.66 1.83 1.48
C ASN A 126 -16.47 3.37 1.48
N PRO A 127 -17.13 4.08 0.54
CA PRO A 127 -17.02 5.54 0.45
C PRO A 127 -17.55 6.30 1.67
N SER A 128 -18.44 5.70 2.46
CA SER A 128 -19.02 6.32 3.66
C SER A 128 -18.13 6.23 4.89
N SER A 129 -16.91 5.73 4.77
CA SER A 129 -15.93 5.52 5.85
C SER A 129 -16.34 4.48 6.89
N ASP A 130 -17.26 3.60 6.56
CA ASP A 130 -17.57 2.45 7.40
C ASP A 130 -16.56 1.35 7.11
N TRP A 131 -15.59 1.19 8.00
CA TRP A 131 -14.52 0.19 7.89
C TRP A 131 -15.01 -1.26 8.06
N HIS A 132 -16.25 -1.45 8.46
CA HIS A 132 -16.88 -2.77 8.60
C HIS A 132 -17.63 -3.21 7.35
N CYS A 133 -17.81 -2.30 6.39
CA CYS A 133 -18.55 -2.55 5.17
C CYS A 133 -17.63 -2.51 3.94
N VAL A 134 -17.74 -3.54 3.13
CA VAL A 134 -17.14 -3.61 1.79
C VAL A 134 -18.27 -3.52 0.78
N ASP A 135 -18.22 -2.55 -0.13
CA ASP A 135 -19.29 -2.36 -1.13
C ASP A 135 -19.01 -3.12 -2.44
N ALA A 136 -17.76 -3.55 -2.65
CA ALA A 136 -17.42 -4.31 -3.85
C ALA A 136 -17.99 -5.74 -3.79
N ARG A 137 -18.48 -6.21 -4.95
CA ARG A 137 -19.06 -7.53 -5.12
C ARG A 137 -18.49 -8.23 -6.34
N VAL A 138 -18.39 -9.55 -6.23
CA VAL A 138 -18.00 -10.42 -7.33
C VAL A 138 -19.21 -11.21 -7.77
N ASP A 139 -19.52 -11.16 -9.06
CA ASP A 139 -20.47 -12.03 -9.72
C ASP A 139 -19.78 -12.83 -10.83
N THR A 140 -20.13 -14.11 -10.94
CA THR A 140 -19.63 -14.97 -12.01
C THR A 140 -20.82 -15.49 -12.81
N SER A 141 -20.96 -14.95 -14.00
CA SER A 141 -22.01 -15.37 -14.95
C SER A 141 -21.38 -15.82 -16.27
N GLU A 142 -21.87 -16.93 -16.81
CA GLU A 142 -21.41 -17.52 -18.09
C GLU A 142 -19.89 -17.77 -18.17
N GLY A 143 -19.22 -17.99 -17.02
CA GLY A 143 -17.78 -18.22 -16.96
C GLY A 143 -16.94 -16.94 -16.99
N VAL A 144 -17.56 -15.76 -16.96
CA VAL A 144 -16.91 -14.47 -16.83
C VAL A 144 -17.11 -13.95 -15.41
N THR A 145 -16.04 -13.49 -14.80
CA THR A 145 -16.08 -12.88 -13.47
C THR A 145 -16.08 -11.37 -13.59
N HIS A 146 -17.10 -10.75 -13.01
CA HIS A 146 -17.25 -9.30 -12.91
C HIS A 146 -17.03 -8.85 -11.47
N LEU A 147 -16.26 -7.79 -11.30
CA LEU A 147 -16.06 -7.10 -10.04
C LEU A 147 -16.71 -5.73 -10.17
N SER A 148 -17.68 -5.42 -9.31
CA SER A 148 -18.42 -4.15 -9.35
C SER A 148 -18.53 -3.52 -7.97
N GLY A 149 -18.76 -2.20 -7.93
CA GLY A 149 -18.93 -1.45 -6.68
C GLY A 149 -17.92 -0.32 -6.52
N GLU A 150 -17.75 0.14 -5.29
CA GLU A 150 -16.91 1.29 -4.98
C GLU A 150 -16.02 1.01 -3.77
N ALA A 151 -14.86 1.67 -3.72
CA ALA A 151 -14.03 1.73 -2.52
C ALA A 151 -13.49 3.13 -2.30
N GLY A 152 -13.61 3.63 -1.07
CA GLY A 152 -13.12 4.93 -0.66
C GLY A 152 -11.78 4.83 0.09
N PHE A 153 -11.12 5.97 0.24
CA PHE A 153 -9.91 6.12 1.08
C PHE A 153 -8.76 5.17 0.71
N VAL A 154 -8.63 4.85 -0.58
CA VAL A 154 -7.56 3.99 -1.10
C VAL A 154 -6.24 4.75 -1.07
N SER A 155 -5.34 4.41 -0.15
CA SER A 155 -4.03 5.06 -0.02
C SER A 155 -3.23 4.92 -1.31
N CYS A 156 -2.77 6.03 -1.89
CA CYS A 156 -2.02 6.10 -3.15
C CYS A 156 -2.70 5.40 -4.35
N GLY A 157 -4.00 5.11 -4.28
CA GLY A 157 -4.71 4.32 -5.29
C GLY A 157 -4.65 4.90 -6.70
N TYR A 158 -4.66 6.22 -6.84
CA TYR A 158 -4.58 6.87 -8.16
C TYR A 158 -3.18 6.80 -8.82
N ALA A 159 -2.16 6.43 -8.05
CA ALA A 159 -0.79 6.26 -8.53
C ALA A 159 -0.37 4.79 -8.59
N ALA A 160 -1.28 3.86 -8.26
CA ALA A 160 -0.99 2.44 -8.16
C ALA A 160 -0.86 1.78 -9.53
N GLU A 161 0.06 0.85 -9.65
CA GLU A 161 0.20 -0.08 -10.77
C GLU A 161 -0.77 -1.28 -10.62
N HIS A 162 -1.09 -1.66 -9.38
CA HIS A 162 -2.07 -2.70 -9.05
C HIS A 162 -2.96 -2.24 -7.88
N VAL A 163 -4.24 -2.62 -7.92
CA VAL A 163 -5.13 -2.40 -6.77
C VAL A 163 -5.68 -3.74 -6.30
N LEU A 164 -5.50 -4.02 -5.02
CA LEU A 164 -6.13 -5.14 -4.34
C LEU A 164 -7.48 -4.69 -3.81
N VAL A 165 -8.55 -5.35 -4.23
CA VAL A 165 -9.91 -5.02 -3.85
C VAL A 165 -10.48 -6.14 -3.01
N ALA A 166 -10.90 -5.84 -1.78
CA ALA A 166 -11.74 -6.75 -1.01
C ALA A 166 -13.17 -6.71 -1.57
N ALA A 167 -13.75 -7.87 -1.85
CA ALA A 167 -15.10 -7.95 -2.39
C ALA A 167 -15.86 -9.14 -1.81
N HIS A 168 -17.18 -8.99 -1.72
CA HIS A 168 -18.09 -10.07 -1.36
C HIS A 168 -18.32 -11.01 -2.54
N ASN A 169 -18.14 -12.30 -2.30
CA ASN A 169 -18.56 -13.34 -3.21
C ASN A 169 -20.09 -13.58 -3.12
N ALA A 170 -20.64 -14.40 -4.02
CA ALA A 170 -22.07 -14.71 -4.03
C ALA A 170 -22.57 -15.39 -2.74
N ASP A 171 -21.71 -16.07 -2.00
CA ASP A 171 -21.99 -16.70 -0.69
C ASP A 171 -21.71 -15.76 0.50
N ASP A 172 -21.51 -14.48 0.25
CA ASP A 172 -21.20 -13.42 1.22
C ASP A 172 -19.83 -13.59 1.93
N THR A 173 -18.99 -14.51 1.49
CA THR A 173 -17.59 -14.56 1.92
C THR A 173 -16.76 -13.45 1.29
N LEU A 174 -15.72 -13.01 1.98
CA LEU A 174 -14.78 -12.00 1.44
C LEU A 174 -13.63 -12.69 0.69
N SER A 175 -13.28 -12.10 -0.45
CA SER A 175 -12.11 -12.46 -1.23
C SER A 175 -11.33 -11.20 -1.64
N LEU A 176 -10.04 -11.37 -1.95
CA LEU A 176 -9.17 -10.29 -2.39
C LEU A 176 -8.88 -10.49 -3.89
N TRP A 177 -9.16 -9.46 -4.67
CA TRP A 177 -9.00 -9.45 -6.12
C TRP A 177 -7.96 -8.43 -6.53
N SER A 178 -7.10 -8.80 -7.47
CA SER A 178 -6.15 -7.85 -8.06
C SER A 178 -6.72 -7.33 -9.38
N ILE A 179 -6.78 -6.01 -9.51
CA ILE A 179 -7.21 -5.34 -10.73
C ILE A 179 -6.09 -4.44 -11.29
N ASN A 180 -6.12 -4.26 -12.60
CA ASN A 180 -5.31 -3.25 -13.27
C ASN A 180 -6.10 -1.94 -13.25
N PRO A 181 -5.57 -0.84 -12.68
CA PRO A 181 -6.27 0.44 -12.61
C PRO A 181 -6.56 1.07 -13.98
N SER A 182 -5.89 0.62 -15.05
CA SER A 182 -6.09 1.11 -16.41
C SER A 182 -7.05 0.25 -17.25
N GLN A 183 -7.65 -0.80 -16.68
CA GLN A 183 -8.59 -1.64 -17.42
C GLN A 183 -9.94 -0.94 -17.62
N GLU A 184 -10.69 -1.36 -18.65
CA GLU A 184 -12.05 -0.89 -18.91
C GLU A 184 -12.96 -1.20 -17.72
N GLY A 185 -13.90 -0.29 -17.40
CA GLY A 185 -14.79 -0.41 -16.23
C GLY A 185 -14.16 0.05 -14.91
N VAL A 186 -12.87 0.43 -14.88
CA VAL A 186 -12.20 0.94 -13.67
C VAL A 186 -11.97 2.44 -13.80
N ARG A 187 -12.39 3.20 -12.78
CA ARG A 187 -12.13 4.63 -12.67
C ARG A 187 -11.61 4.93 -11.26
N ILE A 188 -10.49 5.64 -11.19
CA ILE A 188 -9.87 6.05 -9.94
C ILE A 188 -9.76 7.57 -9.90
N GLU A 189 -10.28 8.18 -8.84
CA GLU A 189 -10.24 9.62 -8.63
C GLU A 189 -9.50 9.97 -7.34
N ARG A 190 -8.64 11.00 -7.41
CA ARG A 190 -7.98 11.52 -6.21
C ARG A 190 -9.02 12.14 -5.28
N THR A 191 -9.03 11.72 -4.03
CA THR A 191 -9.90 12.29 -2.99
C THR A 191 -9.22 13.51 -2.36
N PRO A 192 -9.84 14.70 -2.38
CA PRO A 192 -9.34 15.86 -1.63
C PRO A 192 -9.33 15.55 -0.13
N THR A 193 -8.17 15.64 0.49
CA THR A 193 -7.98 15.40 1.92
C THR A 193 -7.34 16.62 2.60
N MET A 194 -7.63 16.82 3.89
CA MET A 194 -6.95 17.85 4.68
C MET A 194 -5.46 17.51 4.84
N ASP A 195 -5.15 16.25 5.10
CA ASP A 195 -3.78 15.76 5.13
C ASP A 195 -3.30 15.42 3.70
N GLN A 196 -2.51 16.32 3.13
CA GLN A 196 -1.94 16.16 1.79
C GLN A 196 -0.72 15.23 1.75
N THR A 197 -0.16 14.87 2.91
CA THR A 197 0.98 13.94 2.97
C THR A 197 0.56 12.49 2.76
N ARG A 198 -0.75 12.20 2.85
CA ARG A 198 -1.36 10.89 2.60
C ARG A 198 -2.41 11.00 1.49
N PRO A 199 -1.97 10.98 0.23
CA PRO A 199 -2.89 11.05 -0.89
C PRO A 199 -3.80 9.82 -0.93
N MET A 200 -5.09 10.06 -1.02
CA MET A 200 -6.15 9.06 -1.06
C MET A 200 -6.87 9.08 -2.40
N ALA A 201 -7.49 7.97 -2.74
CA ALA A 201 -8.32 7.85 -3.93
C ALA A 201 -9.67 7.21 -3.62
N HIS A 202 -10.61 7.44 -4.54
CA HIS A 202 -11.86 6.73 -4.66
C HIS A 202 -11.81 5.86 -5.92
N LEU A 203 -12.15 4.61 -5.77
CA LEU A 203 -12.19 3.60 -6.82
C LEU A 203 -13.63 3.28 -7.16
N TYR A 204 -13.95 3.26 -8.45
CA TYR A 204 -15.23 2.84 -9.03
C TYR A 204 -14.99 1.67 -9.97
N MET A 205 -15.86 0.68 -9.93
CA MET A 205 -15.79 -0.54 -10.74
C MET A 205 -17.19 -0.87 -11.28
N ASP A 206 -17.33 -0.95 -12.60
CA ASP A 206 -18.59 -1.20 -13.32
C ASP A 206 -18.58 -2.57 -14.02
#